data_cc3de34fc5fd628f3ea4c02097019ae0
#
_entry.id   cc3de34fc5fd628f3ea4c02097019ae0
#
_cell.length_a   1.000
_cell.length_b   1.000
_cell.length_c   1.000
_cell.angle_alpha   90.00
_cell.angle_beta   90.00
_cell.angle_gamma   90.00
#
_symmetry.space_group_name_H-M   'P 1'
#
loop_
_entity.id
_entity.type
_entity.pdbx_description
1 polymer ?
#
loop_
_entity_poly.entity_id
_entity_poly.type
_entity_poly.pdbx_seq_one_letter_code
_entity_poly.pdbx_strand_id
1 'polypeptide(L)'
;MNQFSDKLALIFITLWVGALWAIGYLAAPTMFYHLQDHQLAGSLAGEMFKLVAYLGLISGFYLLIHRLSKFGTKALKQGFFWAVFFMLLLTLAGHFGIAPVIAQLKAQAMPSDVMNSVFADRFETWHGVASIAYLIQSLLGLVLIFKATR
;
A
#
# COMPACT_ATOMS: atom_id res chain seq x y z
N MET A 1 23.77 16.64 9.37
CA MET A 1 22.83 15.49 9.38
C MET A 1 23.57 14.31 8.78
N ASN A 2 23.51 13.14 9.43
CA ASN A 2 24.43 12.05 9.18
C ASN A 2 24.11 11.29 7.89
N GLN A 3 25.16 10.88 7.14
CA GLN A 3 25.07 9.93 6.01
C GLN A 3 24.23 8.67 6.35
N PHE A 4 24.19 8.29 7.62
CA PHE A 4 23.39 7.18 8.11
C PHE A 4 21.88 7.41 7.93
N SER A 5 21.38 8.61 8.25
CA SER A 5 19.96 8.97 8.09
C SER A 5 19.52 8.93 6.61
N ASP A 6 20.39 9.37 5.70
CA ASP A 6 20.10 9.31 4.25
C ASP A 6 20.09 7.85 3.72
N LYS A 7 21.02 7.01 4.20
CA LYS A 7 21.02 5.57 3.87
C LYS A 7 19.78 4.88 4.41
N LEU A 8 19.36 5.21 5.63
CA LEU A 8 18.15 4.65 6.22
C LEU A 8 16.89 5.07 5.43
N ALA A 9 16.84 6.31 4.94
CA ALA A 9 15.76 6.76 4.07
C ALA A 9 15.68 5.92 2.78
N LEU A 10 16.81 5.62 2.15
CA LEU A 10 16.85 4.74 0.98
C LEU A 10 16.37 3.31 1.29
N ILE A 11 16.73 2.78 2.45
CA ILE A 11 16.25 1.46 2.89
C ILE A 11 14.73 1.47 3.02
N PHE A 12 14.15 2.47 3.67
CA PHE A 12 12.69 2.57 3.80
C PHE A 12 11.98 2.72 2.45
N ILE A 13 12.53 3.50 1.52
CA ILE A 13 11.98 3.61 0.15
C ILE A 13 12.01 2.24 -0.53
N THR A 14 13.15 1.57 -0.50
CA THR A 14 13.33 0.26 -1.16
C THR A 14 12.39 -0.79 -0.59
N LEU A 15 12.27 -0.87 0.73
CA LEU A 15 11.38 -1.83 1.40
C LEU A 15 9.90 -1.53 1.08
N TRP A 16 9.49 -0.28 1.17
CA TRP A 16 8.09 0.08 0.94
C TRP A 16 7.68 -0.12 -0.51
N VAL A 17 8.41 0.46 -1.47
CA VAL A 17 8.08 0.35 -2.89
C VAL A 17 8.27 -1.09 -3.39
N GLY A 18 9.34 -1.76 -2.94
CA GLY A 18 9.59 -3.16 -3.26
C GLY A 18 8.49 -4.08 -2.75
N ALA A 19 8.04 -3.90 -1.50
CA ALA A 19 6.92 -4.66 -0.93
C ALA A 19 5.60 -4.40 -1.68
N LEU A 20 5.30 -3.13 -2.00
CA LEU A 20 4.13 -2.79 -2.82
C LEU A 20 4.11 -3.60 -4.12
N TRP A 21 5.20 -3.58 -4.86
CA TRP A 21 5.23 -4.25 -6.16
C TRP A 21 5.28 -5.76 -6.04
N ALA A 22 6.09 -6.30 -5.12
CA ALA A 22 6.19 -7.73 -4.92
C ALA A 22 4.88 -8.36 -4.46
N ILE A 23 4.20 -7.74 -3.50
CA ILE A 23 2.95 -8.28 -2.97
C ILE A 23 1.80 -8.07 -3.96
N GLY A 24 1.65 -6.86 -4.51
CA GLY A 24 0.51 -6.54 -5.36
C GLY A 24 0.54 -7.18 -6.73
N TYR A 25 1.72 -7.33 -7.33
CA TYR A 25 1.83 -7.77 -8.74
C TYR A 25 2.46 -9.13 -8.93
N LEU A 26 3.08 -9.70 -7.90
CA LEU A 26 3.64 -11.06 -7.94
C LEU A 26 2.92 -11.99 -6.99
N ALA A 27 2.95 -11.72 -5.69
CA ALA A 27 2.47 -12.66 -4.68
C ALA A 27 0.95 -12.85 -4.73
N ALA A 28 0.16 -11.77 -4.71
CA ALA A 28 -1.29 -11.89 -4.72
C ALA A 28 -1.82 -12.59 -6.00
N PRO A 29 -1.45 -12.19 -7.23
CA PRO A 29 -1.86 -12.89 -8.43
C PRO A 29 -1.43 -14.35 -8.44
N THR A 30 -0.22 -14.66 -7.97
CA THR A 30 0.28 -16.05 -7.92
C THR A 30 -0.56 -16.92 -6.97
N MET A 31 -0.95 -16.37 -5.81
CA MET A 31 -1.82 -17.09 -4.87
C MET A 31 -3.19 -17.40 -5.49
N PHE A 32 -3.82 -16.42 -6.15
CA PHE A 32 -5.12 -16.65 -6.81
C PHE A 32 -5.05 -17.59 -8.01
N TYR A 33 -3.90 -17.67 -8.66
CA TYR A 33 -3.69 -18.61 -9.76
C TYR A 33 -3.47 -20.05 -9.31
N HIS A 34 -2.74 -20.26 -8.22
CA HIS A 34 -2.33 -21.60 -7.78
C HIS A 34 -3.22 -22.21 -6.71
N LEU A 35 -3.88 -21.39 -5.87
CA LEU A 35 -4.79 -21.91 -4.85
C LEU A 35 -6.18 -22.11 -5.41
N GLN A 36 -6.70 -23.34 -5.29
CA GLN A 36 -8.06 -23.68 -5.70
C GLN A 36 -9.12 -23.01 -4.81
N ASP A 37 -8.78 -22.79 -3.55
CA ASP A 37 -9.61 -22.07 -2.59
C ASP A 37 -9.34 -20.56 -2.69
N HIS A 38 -10.21 -19.88 -3.44
CA HIS A 38 -10.13 -18.41 -3.62
C HIS A 38 -10.39 -17.64 -2.32
N GLN A 39 -11.14 -18.22 -1.40
CA GLN A 39 -11.40 -17.61 -0.09
C GLN A 39 -10.13 -17.59 0.76
N LEU A 40 -9.38 -18.71 0.75
CA LEU A 40 -8.07 -18.79 1.38
C LEU A 40 -7.07 -17.85 0.71
N ALA A 41 -7.00 -17.82 -0.63
CA ALA A 41 -6.14 -16.92 -1.38
C ALA A 41 -6.41 -15.45 -1.02
N GLY A 42 -7.69 -15.05 -0.97
CA GLY A 42 -8.11 -13.69 -0.60
C GLY A 42 -7.83 -13.34 0.84
N SER A 43 -7.88 -14.32 1.76
CA SER A 43 -7.52 -14.12 3.16
C SER A 43 -6.01 -13.88 3.33
N LEU A 44 -5.19 -14.73 2.72
CA LEU A 44 -3.72 -14.60 2.75
C LEU A 44 -3.26 -13.28 2.10
N ALA A 45 -3.81 -12.95 0.93
CA ALA A 45 -3.53 -11.68 0.26
C ALA A 45 -3.87 -10.49 1.17
N GLY A 46 -5.02 -10.53 1.85
CA GLY A 46 -5.44 -9.49 2.79
C GLY A 46 -4.44 -9.28 3.92
N GLU A 47 -3.92 -10.34 4.52
CA GLU A 47 -2.89 -10.25 5.57
C GLU A 47 -1.57 -9.68 5.01
N MET A 48 -1.16 -10.06 3.80
CA MET A 48 0.05 -9.51 3.18
C MET A 48 -0.12 -8.01 2.88
N PHE A 49 -1.26 -7.57 2.36
CA PHE A 49 -1.54 -6.14 2.14
C PHE A 49 -1.57 -5.34 3.44
N LYS A 50 -2.07 -5.92 4.51
CA LYS A 50 -2.03 -5.33 5.85
C LYS A 50 -0.59 -5.10 6.35
N LEU A 51 0.30 -6.08 6.16
CA LEU A 51 1.71 -5.94 6.50
C LEU A 51 2.41 -4.86 5.66
N VAL A 52 2.10 -4.80 4.34
CA VAL A 52 2.58 -3.73 3.45
C VAL A 52 2.09 -2.36 3.90
N ALA A 53 0.84 -2.27 4.37
CA ALA A 53 0.30 -1.01 4.91
C ALA A 53 1.05 -0.56 6.16
N TYR A 54 1.31 -1.45 7.12
CA TYR A 54 2.11 -1.11 8.31
C TYR A 54 3.54 -0.67 7.94
N LEU A 55 4.19 -1.38 7.03
CA LEU A 55 5.49 -0.97 6.50
C LEU A 55 5.42 0.41 5.85
N GLY A 56 4.36 0.67 5.09
CA GLY A 56 4.11 1.95 4.44
C GLY A 56 3.89 3.09 5.42
N LEU A 57 3.15 2.85 6.51
CA LEU A 57 2.94 3.85 7.57
C LEU A 57 4.28 4.23 8.22
N ILE A 58 5.07 3.23 8.64
CA ILE A 58 6.38 3.45 9.27
C ILE A 58 7.30 4.20 8.31
N SER A 59 7.41 3.72 7.05
CA SER A 59 8.27 4.33 6.03
C SER A 59 7.83 5.75 5.69
N GLY A 60 6.54 5.95 5.46
CA GLY A 60 5.98 7.25 5.07
C GLY A 60 6.20 8.31 6.13
N PHE A 61 5.89 8.03 7.39
CA PHE A 61 6.14 8.97 8.49
C PHE A 61 7.63 9.26 8.65
N TYR A 62 8.48 8.22 8.62
CA TYR A 62 9.92 8.42 8.69
C TYR A 62 10.43 9.34 7.57
N LEU A 63 10.05 9.07 6.32
CA LEU A 63 10.49 9.83 5.16
C LEU A 63 10.03 11.29 5.18
N LEU A 64 8.80 11.57 5.62
CA LEU A 64 8.30 12.94 5.79
C LEU A 64 9.08 13.68 6.86
N ILE A 65 9.27 13.09 8.03
CA ILE A 65 10.03 13.69 9.14
C ILE A 65 11.47 13.92 8.72
N HIS A 66 12.11 12.93 8.09
CA HIS A 66 13.48 13.04 7.58
C HIS A 66 13.62 14.21 6.60
N ARG A 67 12.69 14.35 5.65
CA ARG A 67 12.73 15.40 4.64
C ARG A 67 12.53 16.80 5.26
N LEU A 68 11.56 16.92 6.18
CA LEU A 68 11.33 18.18 6.92
C LEU A 68 12.52 18.55 7.80
N SER A 69 13.12 17.60 8.49
CA SER A 69 14.31 17.84 9.33
C SER A 69 15.52 18.26 8.49
N LYS A 70 15.64 17.76 7.26
CA LYS A 70 16.77 18.05 6.37
C LYS A 70 16.66 19.39 5.66
N PHE A 71 15.47 19.77 5.20
CA PHE A 71 15.25 20.90 4.33
C PHE A 71 14.32 21.97 4.92
N GLY A 72 13.78 21.73 6.12
CA GLY A 72 12.81 22.63 6.74
C GLY A 72 11.59 22.84 5.82
N THR A 73 11.09 24.06 5.79
CA THR A 73 9.94 24.45 4.93
C THR A 73 10.22 24.31 3.43
N LYS A 74 11.49 24.27 3.00
CA LYS A 74 11.85 24.03 1.60
C LYS A 74 11.47 22.61 1.14
N ALA A 75 11.31 21.66 2.06
CA ALA A 75 10.81 20.31 1.75
C ALA A 75 9.44 20.35 1.05
N LEU A 76 8.56 21.28 1.44
CA LEU A 76 7.22 21.45 0.86
C LEU A 76 7.23 21.86 -0.62
N LYS A 77 8.35 22.38 -1.12
CA LYS A 77 8.54 22.71 -2.54
C LYS A 77 9.08 21.54 -3.37
N GLN A 78 9.35 20.41 -2.74
CA GLN A 78 9.97 19.26 -3.37
C GLN A 78 8.90 18.22 -3.73
N GLY A 79 8.92 17.74 -4.98
CA GLY A 79 8.02 16.68 -5.42
C GLY A 79 8.23 15.34 -4.70
N PHE A 80 9.40 15.12 -4.07
CA PHE A 80 9.63 13.98 -3.18
C PHE A 80 8.67 14.00 -1.99
N PHE A 81 8.55 15.14 -1.31
CA PHE A 81 7.67 15.29 -0.15
C PHE A 81 6.22 14.95 -0.49
N TRP A 82 5.72 15.49 -1.59
CA TRP A 82 4.35 15.26 -2.01
C TRP A 82 4.10 13.82 -2.48
N ALA A 83 5.07 13.18 -3.13
CA ALA A 83 4.97 11.76 -3.48
C ALA A 83 4.81 10.90 -2.23
N VAL A 84 5.65 11.09 -1.21
CA VAL A 84 5.55 10.38 0.07
C VAL A 84 4.23 10.72 0.78
N PHE A 85 3.84 11.98 0.80
CA PHE A 85 2.61 12.44 1.46
C PHE A 85 1.37 11.76 0.86
N PHE A 86 1.23 11.76 -0.47
CA PHE A 86 0.09 11.12 -1.12
C PHE A 86 0.12 9.59 -1.01
N MET A 87 1.29 8.97 -1.08
CA MET A 87 1.43 7.54 -0.81
C MET A 87 0.98 7.19 0.62
N LEU A 88 1.39 7.98 1.61
CA LEU A 88 0.99 7.80 3.00
C LEU A 88 -0.52 8.00 3.18
N LEU A 89 -1.09 9.02 2.54
CA LEU A 89 -2.53 9.28 2.56
C LEU A 89 -3.33 8.11 1.97
N LEU A 90 -2.88 7.58 0.83
CA LEU A 90 -3.51 6.40 0.22
C LEU A 90 -3.36 5.15 1.10
N THR A 91 -2.24 4.98 1.79
CA THR A 91 -2.05 3.88 2.75
C THR A 91 -3.03 4.00 3.92
N LEU A 92 -3.18 5.19 4.49
CA LEU A 92 -4.14 5.45 5.58
C LEU A 92 -5.58 5.21 5.13
N ALA A 93 -5.98 5.75 3.99
CA ALA A 93 -7.33 5.57 3.43
C ALA A 93 -7.60 4.09 3.09
N GLY A 94 -6.64 3.40 2.50
CA GLY A 94 -6.75 1.98 2.17
C GLY A 94 -6.87 1.10 3.42
N HIS A 95 -5.97 1.28 4.37
CA HIS A 95 -5.90 0.42 5.56
C HIS A 95 -7.04 0.67 6.55
N PHE A 96 -7.38 1.93 6.85
CA PHE A 96 -8.39 2.28 7.84
C PHE A 96 -9.78 2.54 7.24
N GLY A 97 -9.87 2.84 5.95
CA GLY A 97 -11.14 3.12 5.27
C GLY A 97 -11.63 1.93 4.43
N ILE A 98 -10.85 1.50 3.44
CA ILE A 98 -11.29 0.51 2.44
C ILE A 98 -11.20 -0.92 2.97
N ALA A 99 -10.09 -1.31 3.57
CA ALA A 99 -9.85 -2.68 4.03
C ALA A 99 -10.88 -3.19 5.04
N PRO A 100 -11.35 -2.41 6.03
CA PRO A 100 -12.41 -2.85 6.94
C PRO A 100 -13.73 -3.12 6.23
N VAL A 101 -14.10 -2.31 5.23
CA VAL A 101 -15.32 -2.52 4.45
C VAL A 101 -15.26 -3.84 3.67
N ILE A 102 -14.14 -4.10 3.01
CA ILE A 102 -13.91 -5.37 2.28
C ILE A 102 -13.96 -6.55 3.25
N ALA A 103 -13.31 -6.45 4.41
CA ALA A 103 -13.30 -7.51 5.43
C ALA A 103 -14.71 -7.79 5.96
N GLN A 104 -15.51 -6.75 6.19
CA GLN A 104 -16.89 -6.89 6.65
C GLN A 104 -17.77 -7.57 5.60
N LEU A 105 -17.64 -7.22 4.32
CA LEU A 105 -18.40 -7.87 3.23
C LEU A 105 -18.07 -9.36 3.13
N LYS A 106 -16.79 -9.72 3.25
CA LYS A 106 -16.35 -11.13 3.29
C LYS A 106 -16.91 -11.88 4.49
N ALA A 107 -16.90 -11.26 5.67
CA ALA A 107 -17.43 -11.87 6.90
C ALA A 107 -18.94 -12.09 6.81
N GLN A 108 -19.69 -11.16 6.23
CA GLN A 108 -21.14 -11.29 6.04
C GLN A 108 -21.52 -12.34 5.00
N ALA A 109 -20.65 -12.64 4.06
CA ALA A 109 -20.87 -13.69 3.04
C ALA A 109 -20.65 -15.10 3.57
N MET A 110 -19.89 -15.26 4.66
CA MET A 110 -19.57 -16.58 5.23
C MET A 110 -20.82 -17.45 5.47
N PRO A 111 -20.75 -18.76 5.24
CA PRO A 111 -19.59 -19.55 4.82
C PRO A 111 -19.31 -19.54 3.31
N SER A 112 -20.14 -18.88 2.50
CA SER A 112 -19.97 -18.79 1.05
C SER A 112 -18.84 -17.81 0.69
N ASP A 113 -18.27 -17.99 -0.51
CA ASP A 113 -17.41 -16.98 -1.11
C ASP A 113 -18.22 -15.70 -1.36
N VAL A 114 -17.62 -14.53 -1.10
CA VAL A 114 -18.29 -13.24 -1.28
C VAL A 114 -18.76 -13.02 -2.72
N MET A 115 -18.04 -13.55 -3.72
CA MET A 115 -18.43 -13.48 -5.13
C MET A 115 -19.66 -14.30 -5.46
N ASN A 116 -20.01 -15.30 -4.64
CA ASN A 116 -21.20 -16.12 -4.76
C ASN A 116 -22.33 -15.69 -3.80
N SER A 117 -22.23 -14.51 -3.23
CA SER A 117 -23.17 -13.96 -2.27
C SER A 117 -23.91 -12.74 -2.81
N VAL A 118 -24.93 -12.26 -2.09
CA VAL A 118 -25.62 -11.00 -2.38
C VAL A 118 -24.76 -9.77 -2.23
N PHE A 119 -23.56 -9.93 -1.69
CA PHE A 119 -22.57 -8.84 -1.47
C PHE A 119 -21.57 -8.71 -2.63
N ALA A 120 -21.64 -9.53 -3.67
CA ALA A 120 -20.68 -9.56 -4.78
C ALA A 120 -20.47 -8.19 -5.42
N ASP A 121 -21.56 -7.51 -5.81
CA ASP A 121 -21.48 -6.18 -6.47
C ASP A 121 -20.78 -5.13 -5.60
N ARG A 122 -21.09 -5.12 -4.31
CA ARG A 122 -20.46 -4.17 -3.37
C ARG A 122 -18.98 -4.52 -3.15
N PHE A 123 -18.67 -5.80 -3.07
CA PHE A 123 -17.30 -6.26 -2.96
C PHE A 123 -16.48 -5.87 -4.20
N GLU A 124 -16.99 -6.10 -5.41
CA GLU A 124 -16.33 -5.71 -6.66
C GLU A 124 -16.06 -4.20 -6.72
N THR A 125 -17.03 -3.38 -6.32
CA THR A 125 -16.87 -1.93 -6.28
C THR A 125 -15.75 -1.50 -5.34
N TRP A 126 -15.75 -1.98 -4.10
CA TRP A 126 -14.72 -1.62 -3.11
C TRP A 126 -13.35 -2.21 -3.45
N HIS A 127 -13.32 -3.43 -3.99
CA HIS A 127 -12.09 -4.04 -4.48
C HIS A 127 -11.52 -3.26 -5.68
N GLY A 128 -12.36 -2.79 -6.58
CA GLY A 128 -11.98 -1.92 -7.69
C GLY A 128 -11.38 -0.60 -7.22
N VAL A 129 -12.01 0.06 -6.24
CA VAL A 129 -11.49 1.29 -5.61
C VAL A 129 -10.12 1.03 -4.97
N ALA A 130 -9.98 -0.07 -4.23
CA ALA A 130 -8.72 -0.47 -3.62
C ALA A 130 -7.63 -0.69 -4.67
N SER A 131 -7.95 -1.36 -5.77
CA SER A 131 -7.01 -1.66 -6.86
C SER A 131 -6.53 -0.39 -7.57
N ILE A 132 -7.43 0.57 -7.83
CA ILE A 132 -7.08 1.87 -8.43
C ILE A 132 -6.18 2.66 -7.47
N ALA A 133 -6.52 2.73 -6.19
CA ALA A 133 -5.69 3.40 -5.18
C ALA A 133 -4.29 2.78 -5.09
N TYR A 134 -4.22 1.45 -5.15
CA TYR A 134 -2.95 0.70 -5.14
C TYR A 134 -2.11 0.96 -6.38
N LEU A 135 -2.73 1.03 -7.57
CA LEU A 135 -2.05 1.39 -8.80
C LEU A 135 -1.46 2.80 -8.74
N ILE A 136 -2.25 3.78 -8.27
CA ILE A 136 -1.77 5.16 -8.08
C ILE A 136 -0.59 5.18 -7.11
N GLN A 137 -0.68 4.47 -6.00
CA GLN A 137 0.39 4.35 -5.02
C GLN A 137 1.65 3.73 -5.62
N SER A 138 1.52 2.72 -6.47
CA SER A 138 2.64 2.07 -7.18
C SER A 138 3.34 3.02 -8.15
N LEU A 139 2.58 3.86 -8.87
CA LEU A 139 3.12 4.88 -9.77
C LEU A 139 3.82 6.02 -8.99
N LEU A 140 3.25 6.43 -7.87
CA LEU A 140 3.92 7.39 -6.96
C LEU A 140 5.22 6.81 -6.40
N GLY A 141 5.28 5.50 -6.16
CA GLY A 141 6.51 4.79 -5.78
C GLY A 141 7.62 4.95 -6.80
N LEU A 142 7.30 4.87 -8.10
CA LEU A 142 8.26 5.19 -9.18
C LEU A 142 8.78 6.63 -9.08
N VAL A 143 7.86 7.59 -8.94
CA VAL A 143 8.22 9.00 -8.77
C VAL A 143 9.14 9.19 -7.57
N LEU A 144 8.85 8.49 -6.47
CA LEU A 144 9.65 8.54 -5.25
C LEU A 144 11.08 8.05 -5.49
N ILE A 145 11.25 6.90 -6.19
CA ILE A 145 12.57 6.35 -6.54
C ILE A 145 13.37 7.36 -7.39
N PHE A 146 12.76 7.89 -8.46
CA PHE A 146 13.45 8.87 -9.34
C PHE A 146 13.83 10.17 -8.63
N LYS A 147 13.08 10.56 -7.58
CA LYS A 147 13.37 11.77 -6.81
C LYS A 147 14.27 11.54 -5.60
N ALA A 148 14.47 10.30 -5.18
CA ALA A 148 15.35 9.95 -4.07
C ALA A 148 16.83 10.16 -4.41
N THR A 149 17.20 10.04 -5.68
CA THR A 149 18.57 10.18 -6.18
C THR A 149 18.96 11.62 -6.57
N ARG A 150 18.04 12.55 -6.44
CA ARG A 150 18.23 14.00 -6.69
C ARG A 150 18.07 14.77 -5.37
#